data_b2983ba8a0c432f92157c30bdc8e68f0
#
_entry.id   b2983ba8a0c432f92157c30bdc8e68f0
#
_cell.length_a   1.000
_cell.length_b   1.000
_cell.length_c   1.000
_cell.angle_alpha   90.00
_cell.angle_beta   90.00
_cell.angle_gamma   90.00
#
_symmetry.space_group_name_H-M   'P 1'
#
loop_
_entity.id
_entity.type
_entity.pdbx_description
1 polymer ?
#
loop_
_entity_poly.entity_id
_entity_poly.type
_entity_poly.pdbx_seq_one_letter_code
_entity_poly.pdbx_strand_id
1 'polypeptide(L)'
;ISRWTPTSDNLLDDLTPILRPLAPVREHVTAVTNLELQNAYPGTHATSNASFLSAAKAKRTESTDYYLGTTVDQIAAQQIGGETQLPSLEMAMDLLSVVGQCDNGYACVYQNNLSWSSPTTPLPAEAHPRIVFETLFGEGGSAAERTAALRRRASLLDSLSEEIARLQKTLGPQDRRTVDHYLQSIREVER
;
A
#
# COMPACT_ATOMS: atom_id res chain seq x y z
N ILE A 1 -12.52 -24.74 8.10
CA ILE A 1 -11.82 -24.40 9.36
C ILE A 1 -11.15 -25.66 9.93
N SER A 2 -11.84 -26.80 10.06
CA SER A 2 -11.29 -28.06 10.64
C SER A 2 -10.04 -28.62 9.96
N ARG A 3 -9.75 -28.22 8.71
CA ARG A 3 -8.52 -28.60 8.00
C ARG A 3 -7.38 -27.60 8.14
N TRP A 4 -7.65 -26.46 8.73
CA TRP A 4 -6.68 -25.39 9.02
C TRP A 4 -6.21 -25.43 10.47
N THR A 5 -7.16 -25.42 11.42
CA THR A 5 -6.85 -25.29 12.84
C THR A 5 -6.18 -26.56 13.37
N PRO A 6 -4.96 -26.49 13.91
CA PRO A 6 -4.34 -27.60 14.62
C PRO A 6 -5.19 -28.06 15.82
N THR A 7 -5.15 -29.33 16.14
CA THR A 7 -5.82 -29.90 17.33
C THR A 7 -4.91 -29.91 18.56
N SER A 8 -3.61 -29.76 18.33
CA SER A 8 -2.57 -29.62 19.37
C SER A 8 -2.05 -28.20 19.44
N ASP A 9 -1.67 -27.76 20.63
CA ASP A 9 -0.96 -26.50 20.84
C ASP A 9 0.48 -26.50 20.28
N ASN A 10 0.96 -27.68 19.90
CA ASN A 10 2.28 -27.86 19.31
C ASN A 10 2.17 -28.28 17.84
N LEU A 11 2.54 -27.40 16.90
CA LEU A 11 2.59 -27.70 15.47
C LEU A 11 3.56 -28.82 15.09
N LEU A 12 4.50 -29.16 15.96
CA LEU A 12 5.41 -30.29 15.72
C LEU A 12 4.66 -31.62 15.76
N ASP A 13 3.57 -31.70 16.53
CA ASP A 13 2.80 -32.92 16.74
C ASP A 13 1.65 -33.08 15.74
N ASP A 14 1.08 -31.96 15.25
CA ASP A 14 -0.08 -31.99 14.36
C ASP A 14 0.01 -30.93 13.26
N LEU A 15 0.37 -31.38 12.07
CA LEU A 15 0.24 -30.59 10.85
C LEU A 15 -1.03 -30.97 10.10
N THR A 16 -2.02 -30.10 10.18
CA THR A 16 -3.24 -30.26 9.40
C THR A 16 -2.96 -30.31 7.88
N PRO A 17 -3.87 -30.83 7.05
CA PRO A 17 -3.66 -30.95 5.61
C PRO A 17 -3.21 -29.64 4.93
N ILE A 18 -3.72 -28.50 5.41
CA ILE A 18 -3.37 -27.16 4.86
C ILE A 18 -1.96 -26.72 5.31
N LEU A 19 -1.57 -27.05 6.53
CA LEU A 19 -0.26 -26.68 7.08
C LEU A 19 0.86 -27.66 6.71
N ARG A 20 0.53 -28.86 6.18
CA ARG A 20 1.51 -29.89 5.84
C ARG A 20 2.67 -29.43 4.92
N PRO A 21 2.46 -28.54 3.93
CA PRO A 21 3.57 -28.00 3.14
C PRO A 21 4.63 -27.25 3.94
N LEU A 22 4.30 -26.78 5.15
CA LEU A 22 5.20 -26.07 6.05
C LEU A 22 6.06 -27.02 6.91
N ALA A 23 5.92 -28.34 6.76
CA ALA A 23 6.65 -29.35 7.53
C ALA A 23 8.19 -29.12 7.59
N PRO A 24 8.87 -28.72 6.48
CA PRO A 24 10.32 -28.47 6.53
C PRO A 24 10.74 -27.31 7.42
N VAL A 25 9.82 -26.35 7.71
CA VAL A 25 10.10 -25.14 8.47
C VAL A 25 9.21 -25.00 9.70
N ARG A 26 8.53 -26.08 10.09
CA ARG A 26 7.51 -26.08 11.16
C ARG A 26 7.99 -25.53 12.49
N GLU A 27 9.28 -25.69 12.79
CA GLU A 27 9.91 -25.18 14.03
C GLU A 27 9.95 -23.63 14.08
N HIS A 28 9.81 -22.98 12.92
CA HIS A 28 9.79 -21.52 12.80
C HIS A 28 8.37 -20.98 12.57
N VAL A 29 7.33 -21.82 12.65
CA VAL A 29 5.94 -21.45 12.36
C VAL A 29 5.13 -21.42 13.64
N THR A 30 4.41 -20.33 13.84
CA THR A 30 3.39 -20.22 14.88
C THR A 30 2.02 -20.03 14.22
N ALA A 31 1.09 -20.94 14.49
CA ALA A 31 -0.29 -20.79 14.04
C ALA A 31 -1.09 -20.04 15.09
N VAL A 32 -1.62 -18.87 14.73
CA VAL A 32 -2.51 -18.09 15.58
C VAL A 32 -3.95 -18.35 15.16
N THR A 33 -4.78 -18.76 16.08
CA THR A 33 -6.19 -19.10 15.84
C THR A 33 -7.12 -18.27 16.73
N ASN A 34 -8.42 -18.39 16.52
CA ASN A 34 -9.48 -17.69 17.27
C ASN A 34 -9.39 -16.15 17.18
N LEU A 35 -8.78 -15.63 16.12
CA LEU A 35 -8.83 -14.20 15.81
C LEU A 35 -10.06 -13.90 14.95
N GLU A 36 -10.70 -12.80 15.25
CA GLU A 36 -11.88 -12.29 14.54
C GLU A 36 -11.66 -10.84 14.14
N LEU A 37 -12.02 -10.51 12.92
CA LEU A 37 -11.99 -9.14 12.40
C LEU A 37 -13.40 -8.57 12.37
N GLN A 38 -13.87 -8.04 13.51
CA GLN A 38 -15.25 -7.55 13.69
C GLN A 38 -15.61 -6.44 12.69
N ASN A 39 -14.67 -5.57 12.33
CA ASN A 39 -14.90 -4.48 11.39
C ASN A 39 -15.08 -4.93 9.93
N ALA A 40 -14.79 -6.19 9.62
CA ALA A 40 -15.05 -6.78 8.31
C ALA A 40 -16.54 -7.15 8.10
N TYR A 41 -17.35 -7.21 9.16
CA TYR A 41 -18.76 -7.55 9.03
C TYR A 41 -19.58 -6.46 8.32
N PRO A 42 -20.55 -6.85 7.50
CA PRO A 42 -21.14 -8.18 7.32
C PRO A 42 -20.36 -9.16 6.43
N GLY A 43 -19.11 -8.90 6.07
CA GLY A 43 -18.28 -9.84 5.31
C GLY A 43 -18.48 -9.76 3.80
N THR A 44 -18.84 -8.58 3.28
CA THR A 44 -18.84 -8.30 1.83
C THR A 44 -17.42 -8.17 1.31
N HIS A 45 -17.22 -8.19 -0.01
CA HIS A 45 -15.90 -8.01 -0.61
C HIS A 45 -15.27 -6.66 -0.20
N ALA A 46 -16.05 -5.58 -0.22
CA ALA A 46 -15.59 -4.26 0.17
C ALA A 46 -15.18 -4.18 1.64
N THR A 47 -16.02 -4.68 2.56
CA THR A 47 -15.74 -4.60 4.01
C THR A 47 -14.60 -5.52 4.43
N SER A 48 -14.47 -6.70 3.82
CA SER A 48 -13.42 -7.65 4.13
C SER A 48 -12.06 -7.15 3.66
N ASN A 49 -11.93 -6.68 2.42
CA ASN A 49 -10.70 -6.12 1.89
C ASN A 49 -10.27 -4.87 2.66
N ALA A 50 -11.20 -3.93 2.87
CA ALA A 50 -10.93 -2.69 3.59
C ALA A 50 -10.38 -2.93 5.00
N SER A 51 -10.98 -3.86 5.74
CA SER A 51 -10.58 -4.11 7.12
C SER A 51 -9.34 -4.98 7.27
N PHE A 52 -8.92 -5.71 6.24
CA PHE A 52 -7.89 -6.74 6.34
C PHE A 52 -6.55 -6.21 6.87
N LEU A 53 -6.04 -5.11 6.32
CA LEU A 53 -4.79 -4.49 6.77
C LEU A 53 -4.98 -3.25 7.63
N SER A 54 -6.20 -2.69 7.71
CA SER A 54 -6.48 -1.49 8.49
C SER A 54 -7.05 -1.80 9.87
N ALA A 55 -7.68 -2.97 10.05
CA ALA A 55 -8.55 -3.30 11.17
C ALA A 55 -9.69 -2.29 11.40
N ALA A 56 -9.88 -1.32 10.49
CA ALA A 56 -10.87 -0.26 10.58
C ALA A 56 -12.17 -0.63 9.87
N LYS A 57 -13.26 -0.01 10.28
CA LYS A 57 -14.55 -0.15 9.61
C LYS A 57 -14.64 0.84 8.45
N ALA A 58 -14.84 0.32 7.23
CA ALA A 58 -15.07 1.16 6.07
C ALA A 58 -16.31 2.03 6.25
N LYS A 59 -16.22 3.31 5.91
CA LYS A 59 -17.37 4.20 5.85
C LYS A 59 -18.33 3.71 4.78
N ARG A 60 -19.58 3.50 5.14
CA ARG A 60 -20.63 3.11 4.19
C ARG A 60 -20.98 4.30 3.31
N THR A 61 -20.45 4.31 2.11
CA THR A 61 -20.68 5.34 1.09
C THR A 61 -20.45 4.77 -0.30
N GLU A 62 -21.18 5.23 -1.28
CA GLU A 62 -21.04 4.91 -2.70
C GLU A 62 -20.37 6.07 -3.48
N SER A 63 -20.07 7.16 -2.77
CA SER A 63 -19.49 8.39 -3.30
C SER A 63 -17.98 8.45 -3.06
N THR A 64 -17.38 9.62 -3.33
CA THR A 64 -15.95 9.90 -3.18
C THR A 64 -15.54 10.30 -1.76
N ASP A 65 -16.48 10.39 -0.83
CA ASP A 65 -16.26 10.70 0.58
C ASP A 65 -15.90 9.47 1.42
N TYR A 66 -15.21 8.51 0.80
CA TYR A 66 -14.76 7.29 1.46
C TYR A 66 -13.76 7.59 2.59
N TYR A 67 -13.80 6.71 3.60
CA TYR A 67 -12.94 6.82 4.78
C TYR A 67 -12.72 5.40 5.35
N LEU A 68 -11.49 5.09 5.67
CA LEU A 68 -11.11 3.79 6.22
C LEU A 68 -10.15 3.98 7.40
N GLY A 69 -8.90 3.85 7.16
CA GLY A 69 -7.78 3.95 8.09
C GLY A 69 -6.49 3.70 7.32
N THR A 70 -5.37 4.19 7.83
CA THR A 70 -4.06 3.83 7.29
C THR A 70 -3.81 2.35 7.52
N THR A 71 -3.38 1.64 6.49
CA THR A 71 -3.13 0.20 6.59
C THR A 71 -1.75 -0.08 7.19
N VAL A 72 -1.59 -1.24 7.82
CA VAL A 72 -0.37 -1.59 8.57
C VAL A 72 0.88 -1.64 7.70
N ASP A 73 0.75 -2.05 6.44
CA ASP A 73 1.81 -2.00 5.44
C ASP A 73 2.28 -0.56 5.19
N GLN A 74 1.35 0.39 5.14
CA GLN A 74 1.66 1.80 4.94
C GLN A 74 2.21 2.47 6.21
N ILE A 75 1.79 2.03 7.39
CA ILE A 75 2.43 2.43 8.65
C ILE A 75 3.90 1.96 8.66
N ALA A 76 4.16 0.72 8.23
CA ALA A 76 5.53 0.21 8.08
C ALA A 76 6.32 0.99 7.03
N ALA A 77 5.74 1.26 5.86
CA ALA A 77 6.35 2.03 4.79
C ALA A 77 6.75 3.44 5.24
N GLN A 78 5.94 4.10 6.07
CA GLN A 78 6.28 5.41 6.65
C GLN A 78 7.50 5.36 7.57
N GLN A 79 7.76 4.22 8.23
CA GLN A 79 8.88 4.06 9.16
C GLN A 79 10.17 3.64 8.46
N ILE A 80 10.10 2.68 7.55
CA ILE A 80 11.27 2.05 6.93
C ILE A 80 11.42 2.35 5.43
N GLY A 81 10.41 2.93 4.78
CA GLY A 81 10.39 3.15 3.33
C GLY A 81 11.45 4.12 2.81
N GLY A 82 12.04 4.94 3.70
CA GLY A 82 13.16 5.82 3.34
C GLY A 82 14.48 5.09 3.06
N GLU A 83 14.59 3.79 3.39
CA GLU A 83 15.77 2.97 3.15
C GLU A 83 15.79 2.34 1.74
N THR A 84 14.69 2.42 1.01
CA THR A 84 14.53 1.83 -0.31
C THR A 84 14.08 2.88 -1.32
N GLN A 85 14.26 2.60 -2.61
CA GLN A 85 13.86 3.50 -3.70
C GLN A 85 12.34 3.71 -3.74
N LEU A 86 11.57 2.68 -3.40
CA LEU A 86 10.11 2.74 -3.26
C LEU A 86 9.76 2.38 -1.82
N PRO A 87 8.97 3.19 -1.12
CA PRO A 87 8.56 2.90 0.25
C PRO A 87 7.65 1.67 0.35
N SER A 88 6.86 1.42 -0.68
CA SER A 88 5.99 0.25 -0.83
C SER A 88 5.73 -0.06 -2.30
N LEU A 89 5.20 -1.22 -2.59
CA LEU A 89 4.83 -1.66 -3.93
C LEU A 89 3.52 -2.45 -3.84
N GLU A 90 2.45 -1.84 -4.31
CA GLU A 90 1.12 -2.42 -4.33
C GLU A 90 0.94 -3.22 -5.61
N MET A 91 0.72 -4.54 -5.47
CA MET A 91 0.58 -5.46 -6.60
C MET A 91 -0.74 -6.21 -6.55
N ALA A 92 -1.28 -6.52 -7.73
CA ALA A 92 -2.46 -7.37 -7.89
C ALA A 92 -2.21 -8.47 -8.93
N MET A 93 -2.98 -9.54 -8.86
CA MET A 93 -2.97 -10.57 -9.91
C MET A 93 -3.78 -10.12 -11.12
N ASP A 94 -4.90 -9.41 -10.89
CA ASP A 94 -5.77 -8.83 -11.89
C ASP A 94 -6.20 -7.43 -11.45
N LEU A 95 -6.30 -6.51 -12.40
CA LEU A 95 -6.88 -5.19 -12.14
C LEU A 95 -8.40 -5.27 -12.25
N LEU A 96 -9.07 -5.02 -11.15
CA LEU A 96 -10.51 -4.80 -11.17
C LEU A 96 -10.77 -3.39 -11.69
N SER A 97 -11.18 -3.28 -12.96
CA SER A 97 -11.53 -2.01 -13.60
C SER A 97 -12.93 -1.50 -13.22
N VAL A 98 -13.45 -1.96 -12.07
CA VAL A 98 -14.80 -1.61 -11.61
C VAL A 98 -14.74 -0.27 -10.88
N VAL A 99 -15.57 0.68 -11.33
CA VAL A 99 -15.72 2.00 -10.71
C VAL A 99 -17.16 2.22 -10.26
N GLY A 100 -17.34 3.06 -9.24
CA GLY A 100 -18.66 3.37 -8.70
C GLY A 100 -19.00 2.48 -7.50
N GLN A 101 -20.18 1.86 -7.53
CA GLN A 101 -20.69 0.99 -6.49
C GLN A 101 -20.36 -0.47 -6.81
N CYS A 102 -19.68 -1.15 -5.90
CA CYS A 102 -19.32 -2.57 -6.04
C CYS A 102 -20.08 -3.49 -5.07
N ASP A 103 -20.37 -3.03 -3.88
CA ASP A 103 -21.11 -3.74 -2.84
C ASP A 103 -22.22 -2.87 -2.26
N ASN A 104 -23.19 -3.47 -1.62
CA ASN A 104 -24.39 -2.82 -1.06
C ASN A 104 -24.06 -1.60 -0.16
N GLY A 105 -23.98 -0.40 -0.74
CA GLY A 105 -23.68 0.84 -0.07
C GLY A 105 -22.18 1.13 0.10
N TYR A 106 -21.30 0.43 -0.65
CA TYR A 106 -19.86 0.65 -0.61
C TYR A 106 -19.28 0.92 -1.99
N ALA A 107 -18.47 1.96 -2.10
CA ALA A 107 -17.74 2.30 -3.31
C ALA A 107 -16.71 1.22 -3.68
N CYS A 108 -16.46 1.03 -4.97
CA CYS A 108 -15.51 0.05 -5.49
C CYS A 108 -14.07 0.27 -5.00
N VAL A 109 -13.72 1.47 -4.56
CA VAL A 109 -12.42 1.79 -4.00
C VAL A 109 -12.02 0.86 -2.84
N TYR A 110 -12.97 0.46 -2.02
CA TYR A 110 -12.73 -0.46 -0.91
C TYR A 110 -12.43 -1.90 -1.36
N GLN A 111 -12.97 -2.30 -2.50
CA GLN A 111 -12.71 -3.62 -3.06
C GLN A 111 -11.43 -3.65 -3.89
N ASN A 112 -11.13 -2.57 -4.60
CA ASN A 112 -10.02 -2.49 -5.55
C ASN A 112 -8.68 -2.19 -4.88
N ASN A 113 -8.67 -1.63 -3.67
CA ASN A 113 -7.44 -1.18 -3.00
C ASN A 113 -7.32 -1.81 -1.62
N LEU A 114 -6.26 -2.60 -1.45
CA LEU A 114 -5.94 -3.24 -0.17
C LEU A 114 -5.15 -2.29 0.74
N SER A 115 -4.27 -1.47 0.16
CA SER A 115 -3.36 -0.56 0.86
C SER A 115 -3.87 0.88 0.84
N TRP A 116 -3.77 1.56 1.99
CA TRP A 116 -4.21 2.94 2.18
C TRP A 116 -3.13 3.73 2.93
N SER A 117 -2.55 4.73 2.28
CA SER A 117 -1.50 5.59 2.87
C SER A 117 -2.03 6.57 3.92
N SER A 118 -3.32 6.87 3.88
CA SER A 118 -4.05 7.65 4.88
C SER A 118 -5.51 7.19 4.93
N PRO A 119 -6.32 7.63 5.92
CA PRO A 119 -7.73 7.26 5.99
C PRO A 119 -8.56 7.58 4.75
N THR A 120 -8.10 8.47 3.89
CA THR A 120 -8.80 8.91 2.67
C THR A 120 -8.01 8.70 1.38
N THR A 121 -6.83 8.08 1.45
CA THR A 121 -5.94 7.92 0.31
C THR A 121 -5.65 6.44 0.03
N PRO A 122 -6.45 5.80 -0.82
CA PRO A 122 -6.18 4.44 -1.29
C PRO A 122 -4.99 4.44 -2.25
N LEU A 123 -4.23 3.35 -2.27
CA LEU A 123 -3.12 3.13 -3.18
C LEU A 123 -3.53 2.14 -4.27
N PRO A 124 -3.55 2.54 -5.54
CA PRO A 124 -3.82 1.64 -6.65
C PRO A 124 -2.74 0.57 -6.78
N ALA A 125 -3.17 -0.66 -7.05
CA ALA A 125 -2.24 -1.76 -7.29
C ALA A 125 -1.90 -1.90 -8.78
N GLU A 126 -0.68 -2.38 -9.07
CA GLU A 126 -0.21 -2.69 -10.43
C GLU A 126 -0.25 -4.20 -10.67
N ALA A 127 -0.83 -4.63 -11.79
CA ALA A 127 -0.94 -6.03 -12.18
C ALA A 127 0.01 -6.44 -13.31
N HIS A 128 0.63 -5.49 -14.00
CA HIS A 128 1.51 -5.78 -15.13
C HIS A 128 2.96 -6.01 -14.68
N PRO A 129 3.50 -7.23 -14.76
CA PRO A 129 4.87 -7.54 -14.30
C PRO A 129 5.94 -6.67 -14.95
N ARG A 130 5.73 -6.27 -16.20
CA ARG A 130 6.64 -5.38 -16.91
C ARG A 130 6.67 -3.98 -16.29
N ILE A 131 5.51 -3.40 -15.96
CA ILE A 131 5.41 -2.08 -15.34
C ILE A 131 6.03 -2.13 -13.95
N VAL A 132 5.77 -3.19 -13.17
CA VAL A 132 6.43 -3.43 -11.87
C VAL A 132 7.96 -3.46 -12.03
N PHE A 133 8.47 -4.18 -13.02
CA PHE A 133 9.90 -4.23 -13.29
C PHE A 133 10.47 -2.86 -13.68
N GLU A 134 9.79 -2.14 -14.58
CA GLU A 134 10.19 -0.80 -15.01
C GLU A 134 10.15 0.22 -13.85
N THR A 135 9.18 0.08 -12.95
CA THR A 135 9.08 0.91 -11.73
C THR A 135 10.26 0.65 -10.78
N LEU A 136 10.64 -0.61 -10.58
CA LEU A 136 11.75 -0.99 -9.70
C LEU A 136 13.13 -0.70 -10.31
N PHE A 137 13.29 -0.87 -11.63
CA PHE A 137 14.61 -0.88 -12.29
C PHE A 137 14.77 0.17 -13.39
N GLY A 138 13.72 0.92 -13.72
CA GLY A 138 13.67 1.89 -14.80
C GLY A 138 13.38 1.29 -16.17
N GLU A 139 13.15 2.16 -17.17
CA GLU A 139 12.77 1.80 -18.54
C GLU A 139 13.94 1.16 -19.30
N GLY A 140 14.23 -0.11 -19.07
CA GLY A 140 15.20 -0.85 -19.85
C GLY A 140 16.64 -0.33 -19.80
N GLY A 141 17.54 -0.94 -20.59
CA GLY A 141 18.94 -0.53 -20.72
C GLY A 141 19.87 -1.17 -19.68
N SER A 142 21.15 -0.82 -19.79
CA SER A 142 22.20 -1.25 -18.85
C SER A 142 22.07 -0.58 -17.49
N ALA A 143 22.69 -1.14 -16.45
CA ALA A 143 22.73 -0.54 -15.12
C ALA A 143 23.31 0.89 -15.14
N ALA A 144 24.27 1.17 -16.04
CA ALA A 144 24.86 2.50 -16.23
C ALA A 144 23.85 3.50 -16.83
N GLU A 145 23.04 3.07 -17.81
CA GLU A 145 22.01 3.90 -18.43
C GLU A 145 20.87 4.22 -17.46
N ARG A 146 20.44 3.23 -16.65
CA ARG A 146 19.45 3.44 -15.59
C ARG A 146 19.95 4.44 -14.54
N THR A 147 21.21 4.29 -14.08
CA THR A 147 21.82 5.24 -13.14
C THR A 147 21.93 6.65 -13.73
N ALA A 148 22.27 6.78 -15.01
CA ALA A 148 22.32 8.06 -15.70
C ALA A 148 20.93 8.70 -15.86
N ALA A 149 19.87 7.90 -16.08
CA ALA A 149 18.49 8.37 -16.13
C ALA A 149 18.00 8.88 -14.76
N LEU A 150 18.30 8.15 -13.68
CA LEU A 150 17.99 8.58 -12.30
C LEU A 150 18.69 9.89 -11.95
N ARG A 151 19.98 10.04 -12.29
CA ARG A 151 20.72 11.29 -12.07
C ARG A 151 20.14 12.46 -12.86
N ARG A 152 19.67 12.25 -14.09
CA ARG A 152 19.01 13.30 -14.88
C ARG A 152 17.69 13.74 -14.26
N ARG A 153 16.88 12.81 -13.75
CA ARG A 153 15.63 13.13 -13.04
C ARG A 153 15.90 13.91 -11.75
N ALA A 154 16.87 13.48 -10.95
CA ALA A 154 17.29 14.21 -9.76
C ALA A 154 17.75 15.65 -10.09
N SER A 155 18.53 15.84 -11.15
CA SER A 155 19.00 17.16 -11.60
C SER A 155 17.86 18.11 -12.03
N LEU A 156 16.79 17.59 -12.63
CA LEU A 156 15.60 18.39 -12.96
C LEU A 156 14.86 18.85 -11.71
N LEU A 157 14.76 18.01 -10.70
CA LEU A 157 14.12 18.32 -9.41
C LEU A 157 14.94 19.36 -8.62
N ASP A 158 16.27 19.25 -8.65
CA ASP A 158 17.15 20.25 -8.04
C ASP A 158 16.96 21.63 -8.69
N SER A 159 16.84 21.70 -10.02
CA SER A 159 16.54 22.93 -10.75
C SER A 159 15.19 23.55 -10.37
N LEU A 160 14.14 22.72 -10.29
CA LEU A 160 12.82 23.16 -9.85
C LEU A 160 12.83 23.64 -8.40
N SER A 161 13.58 22.98 -7.53
CA SER A 161 13.73 23.38 -6.12
C SER A 161 14.35 24.76 -5.95
N GLU A 162 15.31 25.13 -6.82
CA GLU A 162 15.88 26.48 -6.80
C GLU A 162 14.89 27.57 -7.24
N GLU A 163 14.05 27.28 -8.26
CA GLU A 163 13.01 28.22 -8.70
C GLU A 163 11.93 28.41 -7.62
N ILE A 164 11.54 27.33 -6.98
CA ILE A 164 10.56 27.38 -5.89
C ILE A 164 11.11 28.12 -4.68
N ALA A 165 12.39 27.91 -4.33
CA ALA A 165 13.03 28.67 -3.25
C ALA A 165 13.10 30.17 -3.55
N ARG A 166 13.21 30.58 -4.82
CA ARG A 166 13.09 31.97 -5.25
C ARG A 166 11.65 32.49 -5.10
N LEU A 167 10.67 31.70 -5.52
CA LEU A 167 9.25 32.04 -5.38
C LEU A 167 8.85 32.21 -3.91
N GLN A 168 9.27 31.31 -3.04
CA GLN A 168 8.99 31.38 -1.60
C GLN A 168 9.44 32.68 -0.92
N LYS A 169 10.51 33.32 -1.43
CA LYS A 169 10.97 34.61 -0.92
C LYS A 169 9.99 35.74 -1.21
N THR A 170 9.13 35.61 -2.19
CA THR A 170 8.15 36.63 -2.61
C THR A 170 6.74 36.38 -2.03
N LEU A 171 6.51 35.21 -1.45
CA LEU A 171 5.21 34.79 -0.93
C LEU A 171 5.00 35.23 0.54
N GLY A 172 3.74 35.47 0.88
CA GLY A 172 3.30 35.66 2.26
C GLY A 172 3.44 34.38 3.12
N PRO A 173 3.36 34.49 4.47
CA PRO A 173 3.60 33.34 5.35
C PRO A 173 2.60 32.18 5.16
N GLN A 174 1.38 32.44 4.72
CA GLN A 174 0.37 31.42 4.49
C GLN A 174 0.64 30.68 3.20
N ASP A 175 0.96 31.38 2.13
CA ASP A 175 1.25 30.80 0.83
C ASP A 175 2.55 29.98 0.85
N ARG A 176 3.57 30.44 1.61
CA ARG A 176 4.78 29.65 1.87
C ARG A 176 4.46 28.29 2.45
N ARG A 177 3.61 28.23 3.48
CA ARG A 177 3.21 26.94 4.09
C ARG A 177 2.51 26.04 3.10
N THR A 178 1.68 26.57 2.23
CA THR A 178 1.01 25.80 1.18
C THR A 178 2.02 25.24 0.19
N VAL A 179 3.01 26.03 -0.24
CA VAL A 179 4.08 25.59 -1.13
C VAL A 179 5.00 24.58 -0.43
N ASP A 180 5.32 24.74 0.85
CA ASP A 180 6.11 23.78 1.64
C ASP A 180 5.39 22.43 1.72
N HIS A 181 4.10 22.43 2.01
CA HIS A 181 3.28 21.20 2.02
C HIS A 181 3.24 20.52 0.66
N TYR A 182 3.07 21.29 -0.41
CA TYR A 182 3.09 20.76 -1.76
C TYR A 182 4.43 20.12 -2.12
N LEU A 183 5.55 20.79 -1.80
CA LEU A 183 6.89 20.27 -1.99
C LEU A 183 7.16 19.01 -1.18
N GLN A 184 6.67 18.95 0.04
CA GLN A 184 6.78 17.77 0.88
C GLN A 184 6.03 16.60 0.27
N SER A 185 4.81 16.82 -0.23
CA SER A 185 4.02 15.80 -0.93
C SER A 185 4.73 15.30 -2.20
N ILE A 186 5.35 16.20 -2.99
CA ILE A 186 6.14 15.80 -4.16
C ILE A 186 7.33 14.95 -3.73
N ARG A 187 8.08 15.35 -2.71
CA ARG A 187 9.24 14.59 -2.21
C ARG A 187 8.87 13.20 -1.69
N GLU A 188 7.66 13.05 -1.16
CA GLU A 188 7.12 11.75 -0.74
C GLU A 188 6.80 10.85 -1.93
N VAL A 189 6.40 11.43 -3.07
CA VAL A 189 6.16 10.70 -4.34
C VAL A 189 7.48 10.36 -5.07
N GLU A 190 8.53 11.16 -4.84
CA GLU A 190 9.85 10.99 -5.49
C GLU A 190 10.79 10.03 -4.76
N ARG A 191 10.47 9.69 -3.53
CA ARG A 191 11.26 8.73 -2.73
C ARG A 191 10.88 7.32 -3.04
#